data_c38e8d0eb2424c217ddb57be4c4a7cbe
#
_entry.id   c38e8d0eb2424c217ddb57be4c4a7cbe
#
_cell.length_a   1.000
_cell.length_b   1.000
_cell.length_c   1.000
_cell.angle_alpha   90.00
_cell.angle_beta   90.00
_cell.angle_gamma   90.00
#
_symmetry.space_group_name_H-M   'P 1'
#
loop_
_entity.id
_entity.type
_entity.pdbx_description
1 polymer ?
#
loop_
_entity_poly.entity_id
_entity_poly.type
_entity_poly.pdbx_seq_one_letter_code
_entity_poly.pdbx_strand_id
1 'polypeptide(L)'
;METLTIDEKLYSLIRELEFKDAKEVIKDSLITEILYRVLKFSEDVERFEKKYNKNLLEFKKEYESGMEDFKKYDDLMAWEFAQQGKDYWNKKLEELKCVL
;
A
#
# COMPACT_ATOMS: atom_id res chain seq x y z
N MET A 1 -17.45 -6.35 -23.31
CA MET A 1 -16.83 -7.27 -22.34
C MET A 1 -15.60 -7.91 -22.98
N GLU A 2 -14.46 -7.70 -22.37
CA GLU A 2 -13.22 -8.29 -22.88
C GLU A 2 -13.19 -9.79 -22.58
N THR A 3 -12.78 -10.56 -23.57
CA THR A 3 -12.61 -11.99 -23.39
C THR A 3 -11.14 -12.29 -23.14
N LEU A 4 -10.85 -12.86 -21.98
CA LEU A 4 -9.49 -13.24 -21.63
C LEU A 4 -9.17 -14.61 -22.22
N THR A 5 -8.18 -14.65 -23.11
CA THR A 5 -7.70 -15.90 -23.71
C THR A 5 -6.43 -16.32 -23.00
N ILE A 6 -6.44 -17.53 -22.45
CA ILE A 6 -5.31 -18.09 -21.69
C ILE A 6 -4.88 -19.37 -22.39
N ASP A 7 -3.59 -19.50 -22.72
CA ASP A 7 -3.08 -20.70 -23.38
C ASP A 7 -2.91 -21.89 -22.40
N GLU A 8 -2.66 -23.06 -22.94
CA GLU A 8 -2.54 -24.30 -22.17
C GLU A 8 -1.41 -24.28 -21.15
N LYS A 9 -0.31 -23.59 -21.46
CA LYS A 9 0.83 -23.51 -20.54
C LYS A 9 0.47 -22.70 -19.29
N LEU A 10 -0.29 -21.62 -19.48
CA LEU A 10 -0.75 -20.82 -18.36
C LEU A 10 -1.76 -21.60 -17.51
N TYR A 11 -2.69 -22.31 -18.13
CA TYR A 11 -3.61 -23.17 -17.39
C TYR A 11 -2.88 -24.26 -16.60
N SER A 12 -1.85 -24.85 -17.19
CA SER A 12 -1.04 -25.86 -16.52
C SER A 12 -0.36 -25.31 -15.28
N LEU A 13 0.23 -24.10 -15.38
CA LEU A 13 0.88 -23.44 -14.26
C LEU A 13 -0.12 -23.03 -13.16
N ILE A 14 -1.31 -22.58 -13.55
CA ILE A 14 -2.38 -22.25 -12.61
C ILE A 14 -2.72 -23.46 -11.75
N ARG A 15 -2.84 -24.62 -12.36
CA ARG A 15 -3.15 -25.87 -11.65
C ARG A 15 -1.97 -26.34 -10.80
N GLU A 16 -0.76 -26.25 -11.33
CA GLU A 16 0.46 -26.64 -10.61
C GLU A 16 0.66 -25.81 -9.34
N LEU A 17 0.32 -24.52 -9.42
CA LEU A 17 0.38 -23.61 -8.27
C LEU A 17 -0.86 -23.70 -7.37
N GLU A 18 -1.72 -24.67 -7.64
CA GLU A 18 -2.90 -24.97 -6.83
C GLU A 18 -3.97 -23.87 -6.81
N PHE A 19 -4.01 -23.03 -7.83
CA PHE A 19 -5.09 -22.09 -8.00
C PHE A 19 -6.31 -22.78 -8.61
N LYS A 20 -7.48 -22.39 -8.16
CA LYS A 20 -8.73 -22.94 -8.63
C LYS A 20 -9.02 -22.61 -10.10
N ASP A 21 -8.81 -21.34 -10.47
CA ASP A 21 -9.09 -20.83 -11.81
C ASP A 21 -8.31 -19.53 -12.07
N ALA A 22 -8.45 -18.99 -13.29
CA ALA A 22 -7.79 -17.73 -13.68
C ALA A 22 -8.27 -16.54 -12.85
N LYS A 23 -9.54 -16.52 -12.45
CA LYS A 23 -10.10 -15.46 -11.62
C LYS A 23 -9.39 -15.40 -10.27
N GLU A 24 -9.13 -16.56 -9.67
CA GLU A 24 -8.41 -16.66 -8.41
C GLU A 24 -6.98 -16.13 -8.53
N VAL A 25 -6.30 -16.40 -9.66
CA VAL A 25 -4.96 -15.88 -9.93
C VAL A 25 -4.98 -14.35 -10.02
N ILE A 26 -5.96 -13.79 -10.73
CA ILE A 26 -6.10 -12.35 -10.87
C ILE A 26 -6.33 -11.70 -9.51
N LYS A 27 -7.23 -12.27 -8.72
CA LYS A 27 -7.52 -11.81 -7.36
C LYS A 27 -6.27 -11.81 -6.50
N ASP A 28 -5.54 -12.91 -6.47
CA ASP A 28 -4.34 -13.07 -5.68
C ASP A 28 -3.26 -12.07 -6.10
N SER A 29 -3.10 -11.85 -7.41
CA SER A 29 -2.13 -10.90 -7.95
C SER A 29 -2.46 -9.47 -7.51
N LEU A 30 -3.74 -9.10 -7.52
CA LEU A 30 -4.17 -7.77 -7.08
C LEU A 30 -3.94 -7.58 -5.59
N ILE A 31 -4.26 -8.56 -4.77
CA ILE A 31 -4.03 -8.51 -3.32
C ILE A 31 -2.53 -8.38 -3.04
N THR A 32 -1.70 -9.18 -3.70
CA THR A 32 -0.26 -9.17 -3.51
C THR A 32 0.33 -7.80 -3.86
N GLU A 33 -0.08 -7.20 -4.98
CA GLU A 33 0.39 -5.88 -5.38
C GLU A 33 -0.05 -4.79 -4.40
N ILE A 34 -1.29 -4.85 -3.94
CA ILE A 34 -1.80 -3.88 -2.96
C ILE A 34 -1.05 -4.01 -1.63
N LEU A 35 -0.83 -5.23 -1.15
CA LEU A 35 -0.07 -5.47 0.08
C LEU A 35 1.36 -4.95 -0.03
N TYR A 36 1.98 -5.11 -1.20
CA TYR A 36 3.31 -4.57 -1.45
C TYR A 36 3.33 -3.05 -1.28
N ARG A 37 2.33 -2.36 -1.84
CA ARG A 37 2.21 -0.90 -1.73
C ARG A 37 1.98 -0.45 -0.29
N VAL A 38 1.12 -1.15 0.44
CA VAL A 38 0.89 -0.89 1.87
C VAL A 38 2.19 -1.03 2.65
N LEU A 39 2.95 -2.10 2.39
CA LEU A 39 4.21 -2.35 3.06
C LEU A 39 5.23 -1.23 2.81
N LYS A 40 5.36 -0.80 1.55
CA LYS A 40 6.29 0.28 1.18
C LYS A 40 5.96 1.58 1.89
N PHE A 41 4.68 1.97 1.89
CA PHE A 41 4.26 3.18 2.60
C PHE A 41 4.42 3.04 4.11
N SER A 42 4.15 1.85 4.66
CA SER A 42 4.33 1.57 6.08
C SER A 42 5.79 1.71 6.51
N GLU A 43 6.72 1.27 5.69
CA GLU A 43 8.15 1.42 5.95
C GLU A 43 8.54 2.89 6.07
N ASP A 44 8.02 3.73 5.18
CA ASP A 44 8.29 5.17 5.21
C ASP A 44 7.68 5.81 6.46
N VAL A 45 6.44 5.46 6.82
CA VAL A 45 5.79 5.95 8.03
C VAL A 45 6.61 5.57 9.27
N GLU A 46 7.01 4.30 9.37
CA GLU A 46 7.81 3.83 10.51
C GLU A 46 9.15 4.54 10.61
N ARG A 47 9.78 4.81 9.47
CA ARG A 47 11.05 5.52 9.45
C ARG A 47 10.92 6.91 10.07
N PHE A 48 9.86 7.65 9.73
CA PHE A 48 9.61 8.96 10.30
C PHE A 48 9.24 8.89 11.78
N GLU A 49 8.41 7.91 12.16
CA GLU A 49 8.04 7.71 13.56
C GLU A 49 9.27 7.45 14.44
N LYS A 50 10.21 6.66 13.95
CA LYS A 50 11.45 6.36 14.65
C LYS A 50 12.36 7.58 14.68
N LYS A 51 12.45 8.32 13.57
CA LYS A 51 13.32 9.51 13.46
C LYS A 51 12.92 10.58 14.47
N TYR A 52 11.64 10.81 14.64
CA TYR A 52 11.13 11.88 15.51
C TYR A 52 10.56 11.37 16.84
N ASN A 53 10.46 10.07 17.01
CA ASN A 53 9.87 9.43 18.18
C ASN A 53 8.47 9.99 18.50
N LYS A 54 7.66 10.15 17.47
CA LYS A 54 6.30 10.72 17.53
C LYS A 54 5.46 10.15 16.42
N ASN A 55 4.14 10.28 16.56
CA ASN A 55 3.25 10.01 15.43
C ASN A 55 3.11 11.27 14.57
N LEU A 56 2.51 11.12 13.40
CA LEU A 56 2.36 12.22 12.44
C LEU A 56 1.61 13.43 13.03
N LEU A 57 0.54 13.17 13.77
CA LEU A 57 -0.28 14.24 14.35
C LEU A 57 0.53 15.08 15.34
N GLU A 58 1.28 14.44 16.21
CA GLU A 58 2.16 15.12 17.18
C GLU A 58 3.23 15.92 16.48
N PHE A 59 3.87 15.35 15.48
CA PHE A 59 4.90 16.01 14.69
C PHE A 59 4.35 17.25 13.97
N LYS A 60 3.17 17.10 13.36
CA LYS A 60 2.51 18.21 12.66
C LYS A 60 2.18 19.36 13.59
N LYS A 61 1.66 19.07 14.77
CA LYS A 61 1.35 20.09 15.77
C LYS A 61 2.58 20.84 16.22
N GLU A 62 3.67 20.14 16.47
CA GLU A 62 4.93 20.78 16.85
C GLU A 62 5.49 21.63 15.72
N TYR A 63 5.42 21.14 14.48
CA TYR A 63 5.88 21.92 13.33
C TYR A 63 5.08 23.23 13.20
N GLU A 64 3.76 23.17 13.33
CA GLU A 64 2.89 24.35 13.21
C GLU A 64 3.10 25.38 14.31
N SER A 65 3.51 24.95 15.50
CA SER A 65 3.74 25.84 16.64
C SER A 65 5.20 26.29 16.78
N GLY A 66 6.11 25.75 15.98
CA GLY A 66 7.54 26.02 16.05
C GLY A 66 8.02 27.04 15.02
N MET A 67 9.33 27.26 15.01
CA MET A 67 9.97 28.11 14.01
C MET A 67 10.04 27.38 12.67
N GLU A 68 10.00 28.14 11.59
CA GLU A 68 10.11 27.62 10.25
C GLU A 68 11.41 26.84 10.05
N ASP A 69 11.29 25.58 9.56
CA ASP A 69 12.40 24.68 9.34
C ASP A 69 12.13 23.89 8.06
N PHE A 70 12.90 24.18 7.03
CA PHE A 70 12.70 23.58 5.71
C PHE A 70 12.89 22.07 5.69
N LYS A 71 13.83 21.56 6.49
CA LYS A 71 14.08 20.12 6.57
C LYS A 71 12.90 19.39 7.21
N LYS A 72 12.35 19.96 8.27
CA LYS A 72 11.15 19.41 8.92
C LYS A 72 9.93 19.53 8.01
N TYR A 73 9.85 20.58 7.21
CA TYR A 73 8.77 20.74 6.24
C TYR A 73 8.82 19.63 5.20
N ASP A 74 9.98 19.34 4.64
CA ASP A 74 10.14 18.28 3.66
C ASP A 74 9.75 16.91 4.26
N ASP A 75 10.18 16.64 5.47
CA ASP A 75 9.84 15.41 6.17
C ASP A 75 8.34 15.32 6.46
N LEU A 76 7.72 16.44 6.85
CA LEU A 76 6.27 16.48 7.08
C LEU A 76 5.50 16.15 5.81
N MET A 77 5.88 16.74 4.69
CA MET A 77 5.23 16.47 3.40
C MET A 77 5.40 15.03 2.96
N ALA A 78 6.61 14.49 3.10
CA ALA A 78 6.88 13.10 2.75
C ALA A 78 6.14 12.13 3.68
N TRP A 79 6.06 12.44 4.96
CA TRP A 79 5.35 11.62 5.93
C TRP A 79 3.84 11.62 5.67
N GLU A 80 3.26 12.80 5.42
CA GLU A 80 1.83 12.90 5.06
C GLU A 80 1.52 12.11 3.79
N PHE A 81 2.40 12.19 2.78
CA PHE A 81 2.23 11.43 1.55
C PHE A 81 2.23 9.92 1.83
N ALA A 82 3.19 9.46 2.64
CA ALA A 82 3.29 8.04 2.98
C ALA A 82 2.07 7.56 3.78
N GLN A 83 1.59 8.36 4.73
CA GLN A 83 0.41 8.03 5.52
C GLN A 83 -0.85 7.96 4.64
N GLN A 84 -1.02 8.92 3.75
CA GLN A 84 -2.15 8.95 2.83
C GLN A 84 -2.11 7.75 1.87
N GLY A 85 -0.92 7.41 1.37
CA GLY A 85 -0.75 6.25 0.51
C GLY A 85 -1.08 4.94 1.21
N LYS A 86 -0.60 4.78 2.44
CA LYS A 86 -0.89 3.61 3.27
C LYS A 86 -2.40 3.47 3.51
N ASP A 87 -3.05 4.55 3.90
CA ASP A 87 -4.49 4.56 4.19
C ASP A 87 -5.31 4.26 2.93
N TYR A 88 -4.93 4.86 1.81
CA TYR A 88 -5.59 4.65 0.53
C TYR A 88 -5.55 3.17 0.11
N TRP A 89 -4.36 2.55 0.15
CA TRP A 89 -4.23 1.16 -0.30
C TRP A 89 -4.82 0.17 0.69
N ASN A 90 -4.81 0.47 2.00
CA ASN A 90 -5.52 -0.34 2.98
C ASN A 90 -7.03 -0.34 2.72
N LYS A 91 -7.57 0.81 2.35
CA LYS A 91 -8.98 0.93 2.01
C LYS A 91 -9.31 0.12 0.76
N LYS A 92 -8.44 0.18 -0.27
CA LYS A 92 -8.62 -0.61 -1.50
C LYS A 92 -8.55 -2.10 -1.21
N LEU A 93 -7.68 -2.52 -0.31
CA LEU A 93 -7.58 -3.91 0.11
C LEU A 93 -8.89 -4.39 0.75
N GLU A 94 -9.47 -3.57 1.63
CA GLU A 94 -10.75 -3.89 2.27
C GLU A 94 -11.88 -3.98 1.23
N GLU A 95 -11.92 -3.06 0.28
CA GLU A 95 -12.91 -3.09 -0.81
C GLU A 95 -12.78 -4.35 -1.65
N LEU A 96 -11.55 -4.75 -1.96
CA LEU A 96 -11.29 -5.96 -2.75
C LEU A 96 -11.73 -7.21 -2.01
N LYS A 97 -11.48 -7.29 -0.72
CA LYS A 97 -11.91 -8.43 0.11
C LYS A 97 -13.43 -8.56 0.15
N CYS A 98 -14.16 -7.44 0.13
CA CYS A 98 -15.62 -7.44 0.14
C CYS A 98 -16.23 -7.91 -1.18
N VAL A 99 -15.54 -7.73 -2.29
CA VAL A 99 -16.01 -8.11 -3.64
C VAL A 99 -15.84 -9.61 -3.88
N LEU A 100 -15.05 -10.25 -3.11
CA LEU A 100 -14.65 -11.64 -3.30
C LEU A 100 -15.27 -12.53 -2.23
#